data_a1588a97da30c6e7001d9a6a1394dc79
#
_entry.id   a1588a97da30c6e7001d9a6a1394dc79
#
_cell.length_a   1.000
_cell.length_b   1.000
_cell.length_c   1.000
_cell.angle_alpha   90.00
_cell.angle_beta   90.00
_cell.angle_gamma   90.00
#
_symmetry.space_group_name_H-M   'P 1'
#
loop_
_entity.id
_entity.type
_entity.pdbx_description
1 polymer ?
#
loop_
_entity_poly.entity_id
_entity_poly.type
_entity_poly.pdbx_seq_one_letter_code
_entity_poly.pdbx_strand_id
1 'polypeptide(L)'
;MASPRAALSSSPGPAGAVDPSSSPSSDPGGPWSSSDERWMRAALVEAERALRRWEVPVGCVVVRDGEIVATGSNRTNELRNGTRHAEFEAIDAILEAHGGDRTAAGFDRCALYVTCEPCIMCAGALSLLGFREVCFGCPNDKFGGNGSI
;
A
#
# COMPACT_ATOMS: atom_id res chain seq x y z
N MET A 1 -6.67 8.60 -17.51
CA MET A 1 -6.92 7.53 -16.51
C MET A 1 -5.65 7.36 -15.70
N ALA A 2 -5.72 7.56 -14.39
CA ALA A 2 -4.56 7.34 -13.51
C ALA A 2 -4.15 5.86 -13.56
N SER A 3 -2.84 5.58 -13.58
CA SER A 3 -2.33 4.21 -13.51
C SER A 3 -2.63 3.65 -12.11
N PRO A 4 -3.18 2.42 -11.96
CA PRO A 4 -3.46 1.82 -10.66
C PRO A 4 -2.18 1.47 -9.87
N ARG A 5 -1.03 1.77 -10.41
CA ARG A 5 0.28 1.48 -9.84
C ARG A 5 1.17 2.71 -9.92
N ALA A 6 1.57 3.24 -8.76
CA ALA A 6 2.48 4.38 -8.66
C ALA A 6 3.77 3.94 -7.94
N ALA A 7 4.91 4.10 -8.62
CA ALA A 7 6.21 4.01 -7.97
C ALA A 7 6.47 5.33 -7.23
N LEU A 8 6.74 5.26 -5.94
CA LEU A 8 7.16 6.43 -5.17
C LEU A 8 8.63 6.70 -5.53
N SER A 9 8.89 7.80 -6.27
CA SER A 9 10.24 8.18 -6.68
C SER A 9 11.10 8.54 -5.47
N SER A 10 11.95 7.62 -5.05
CA SER A 10 13.17 7.95 -4.32
C SER A 10 14.23 8.37 -5.34
N SER A 11 15.00 9.40 -5.05
CA SER A 11 16.10 9.89 -5.89
C SER A 11 17.03 8.75 -6.34
N PRO A 12 17.55 8.74 -7.59
CA PRO A 12 18.29 7.61 -8.12
C PRO A 12 19.64 7.44 -7.42
N GLY A 13 19.79 6.32 -6.73
CA GLY A 13 21.09 5.76 -6.42
C GLY A 13 21.69 5.11 -7.67
N PRO A 14 23.04 4.86 -7.73
CA PRO A 14 23.70 4.43 -8.95
C PRO A 14 23.18 3.08 -9.44
N ALA A 15 23.01 2.99 -10.77
CA ALA A 15 22.50 1.85 -11.48
C ALA A 15 23.25 0.55 -11.15
N GLY A 16 22.59 -0.38 -10.47
CA GLY A 16 22.99 -1.78 -10.39
C GLY A 16 22.51 -2.53 -11.63
N ALA A 17 23.40 -3.32 -12.22
CA ALA A 17 23.15 -4.07 -13.44
C ALA A 17 21.96 -5.03 -13.29
N VAL A 18 21.00 -4.95 -14.21
CA VAL A 18 19.89 -5.91 -14.34
C VAL A 18 20.42 -7.23 -14.89
N ASP A 19 20.16 -8.32 -14.21
CA ASP A 19 20.45 -9.69 -14.65
C ASP A 19 19.54 -10.06 -15.85
N PRO A 20 20.10 -10.40 -17.04
CA PRO A 20 19.32 -10.71 -18.23
C PRO A 20 18.70 -12.12 -18.22
N SER A 21 18.76 -12.86 -17.11
CA SER A 21 18.25 -14.25 -17.03
C SER A 21 16.87 -14.40 -16.39
N SER A 22 16.20 -13.31 -15.98
CA SER A 22 14.80 -13.41 -15.51
C SER A 22 13.85 -13.51 -16.69
N SER A 23 13.34 -14.71 -16.94
CA SER A 23 12.28 -14.99 -17.93
C SER A 23 11.04 -14.14 -17.60
N PRO A 24 10.42 -13.46 -18.58
CA PRO A 24 9.15 -12.79 -18.34
C PRO A 24 8.09 -13.84 -18.00
N SER A 25 7.44 -13.71 -16.85
CA SER A 25 6.27 -14.50 -16.51
C SER A 25 5.18 -14.24 -17.54
N SER A 26 4.70 -15.30 -18.16
CA SER A 26 3.63 -15.31 -19.16
C SER A 26 2.27 -15.05 -18.50
N ASP A 27 1.97 -13.77 -18.18
CA ASP A 27 0.67 -13.36 -17.70
C ASP A 27 -0.09 -12.67 -18.87
N PRO A 28 -1.26 -13.16 -19.29
CA PRO A 28 -1.95 -12.61 -20.45
C PRO A 28 -2.64 -11.28 -20.12
N GLY A 29 -1.92 -10.16 -20.30
CA GLY A 29 -2.53 -8.93 -20.82
C GLY A 29 -3.34 -8.03 -19.91
N GLY A 30 -3.16 -8.06 -18.57
CA GLY A 30 -3.74 -7.06 -17.66
C GLY A 30 -2.66 -6.20 -16.98
N PRO A 31 -3.02 -5.00 -16.43
CA PRO A 31 -2.09 -4.18 -15.66
C PRO A 31 -1.69 -4.82 -14.32
N TRP A 32 -2.30 -5.93 -13.95
CA TRP A 32 -2.12 -6.65 -12.68
C TRP A 32 -1.58 -8.04 -12.92
N SER A 33 -0.57 -8.44 -12.16
CA SER A 33 -0.12 -9.83 -12.09
C SER A 33 -1.07 -10.68 -11.23
N SER A 34 -0.98 -11.99 -11.31
CA SER A 34 -1.73 -12.90 -10.43
C SER A 34 -1.41 -12.70 -8.94
N SER A 35 -0.18 -12.28 -8.63
CA SER A 35 0.21 -11.90 -7.27
C SER A 35 -0.45 -10.60 -6.81
N ASP A 36 -0.54 -9.57 -7.67
CA ASP A 36 -1.20 -8.32 -7.35
C ASP A 36 -2.69 -8.54 -7.06
N GLU A 37 -3.36 -9.37 -7.85
CA GLU A 37 -4.75 -9.76 -7.60
C GLU A 37 -4.92 -10.45 -6.24
N ARG A 38 -4.02 -11.35 -5.89
CA ARG A 38 -4.04 -12.05 -4.59
C ARG A 38 -3.95 -11.05 -3.43
N TRP A 39 -3.02 -10.09 -3.51
CA TRP A 39 -2.84 -9.09 -2.47
C TRP A 39 -4.01 -8.11 -2.39
N MET A 40 -4.57 -7.72 -3.54
CA MET A 40 -5.75 -6.86 -3.57
C MET A 40 -6.99 -7.58 -3.00
N ARG A 41 -7.17 -8.88 -3.23
CA ARG A 41 -8.23 -9.67 -2.59
C ARG A 41 -8.06 -9.69 -1.07
N ALA A 42 -6.83 -9.78 -0.56
CA ALA A 42 -6.57 -9.69 0.88
C ALA A 42 -6.90 -8.28 1.42
N ALA A 43 -6.57 -7.22 0.70
CA ALA A 43 -6.96 -5.84 1.05
C ALA A 43 -8.48 -5.65 1.07
N LEU A 44 -9.22 -6.28 0.16
CA LEU A 44 -10.70 -6.25 0.15
C LEU A 44 -11.29 -6.91 1.40
N VAL A 45 -10.70 -7.98 1.93
CA VAL A 45 -11.13 -8.59 3.21
C VAL A 45 -10.99 -7.58 4.36
N GLU A 46 -9.92 -6.78 4.37
CA GLU A 46 -9.76 -5.71 5.38
C GLU A 46 -10.79 -4.58 5.19
N ALA A 47 -11.13 -4.22 3.95
CA ALA A 47 -12.19 -3.27 3.68
C ALA A 47 -13.56 -3.77 4.19
N GLU A 48 -13.87 -5.06 4.01
CA GLU A 48 -15.09 -5.66 4.58
C GLU A 48 -15.09 -5.61 6.13
N ARG A 49 -13.94 -5.75 6.77
CA ARG A 49 -13.81 -5.58 8.23
C ARG A 49 -14.14 -4.15 8.66
N ALA A 50 -13.65 -3.14 7.91
CA ALA A 50 -14.02 -1.75 8.13
C ALA A 50 -15.54 -1.55 7.99
N LEU A 51 -16.15 -2.05 6.90
CA LEU A 51 -17.58 -1.96 6.67
C LEU A 51 -18.41 -2.53 7.82
N ARG A 52 -18.02 -3.69 8.36
CA ARG A 52 -18.71 -4.31 9.51
C ARG A 52 -18.63 -3.47 10.78
N ARG A 53 -17.70 -2.53 10.89
CA ARG A 53 -17.55 -1.57 12.00
C ARG A 53 -18.16 -0.19 11.68
N TRP A 54 -18.93 -0.07 10.59
CA TRP A 54 -19.51 1.20 10.15
C TRP A 54 -18.46 2.26 9.81
N GLU A 55 -17.30 1.82 9.31
CA GLU A 55 -16.26 2.67 8.76
C GLU A 55 -16.38 2.79 7.25
N VAL A 56 -15.71 3.80 6.66
CA VAL A 56 -15.50 3.81 5.21
C VAL A 56 -14.74 2.54 4.83
N PRO A 57 -15.23 1.74 3.86
CA PRO A 57 -14.69 0.41 3.57
C PRO A 57 -13.36 0.49 2.79
N VAL A 58 -12.34 0.98 3.45
CA VAL A 58 -10.96 0.97 2.95
C VAL A 58 -10.15 -0.04 3.77
N GLY A 59 -9.43 -0.89 3.06
CA GLY A 59 -8.54 -1.88 3.62
C GLY A 59 -7.25 -1.98 2.83
N CYS A 60 -6.17 -2.36 3.50
CA CYS A 60 -4.89 -2.54 2.88
C CYS A 60 -4.11 -3.71 3.45
N VAL A 61 -3.14 -4.18 2.68
CA VAL A 61 -2.08 -5.09 3.12
C VAL A 61 -0.73 -4.52 2.71
N VAL A 62 0.27 -4.72 3.57
CA VAL A 62 1.66 -4.43 3.27
C VAL A 62 2.38 -5.73 2.99
N VAL A 63 3.03 -5.81 1.84
CA VAL A 63 3.75 -7.00 1.37
C VAL A 63 5.25 -6.71 1.31
N ARG A 64 6.04 -7.61 1.86
CA ARG A 64 7.50 -7.61 1.81
C ARG A 64 8.00 -9.02 1.53
N ASP A 65 8.91 -9.17 0.57
CA ASP A 65 9.54 -10.44 0.19
C ASP A 65 8.49 -11.55 -0.13
N GLY A 66 7.35 -11.17 -0.73
CA GLY A 66 6.28 -12.11 -1.13
C GLY A 66 5.35 -12.55 0.02
N GLU A 67 5.40 -11.90 1.19
CA GLU A 67 4.56 -12.19 2.34
C GLU A 67 3.85 -10.94 2.87
N ILE A 68 2.65 -11.10 3.40
CA ILE A 68 1.93 -10.02 4.10
C ILE A 68 2.60 -9.83 5.47
N VAL A 69 3.17 -8.64 5.70
CA VAL A 69 3.81 -8.27 6.96
C VAL A 69 2.91 -7.41 7.86
N ALA A 70 1.89 -6.77 7.30
CA ALA A 70 0.87 -6.06 8.06
C ALA A 70 -0.42 -5.94 7.26
N THR A 71 -1.52 -5.74 7.96
CA THR A 71 -2.83 -5.40 7.39
C THR A 71 -3.40 -4.18 8.08
N GLY A 72 -4.27 -3.44 7.41
CA GLY A 72 -4.94 -2.29 8.01
C GLY A 72 -6.34 -2.10 7.42
N SER A 73 -7.20 -1.52 8.21
CA SER A 73 -8.56 -1.13 7.80
C SER A 73 -8.97 0.13 8.55
N ASN A 74 -9.79 0.98 7.94
CA ASN A 74 -10.22 2.24 8.56
C ASN A 74 -10.82 2.02 9.95
N ARG A 75 -10.45 2.91 10.89
CA ARG A 75 -10.93 2.96 12.28
C ARG A 75 -11.21 4.39 12.76
N THR A 76 -11.52 5.29 11.82
CA THR A 76 -11.68 6.71 12.11
C THR A 76 -12.83 7.00 13.08
N ASN A 77 -13.97 6.35 12.89
CA ASN A 77 -15.14 6.48 13.74
C ASN A 77 -14.95 5.78 15.09
N GLU A 78 -14.45 4.55 15.06
CA GLU A 78 -14.20 3.72 16.23
C GLU A 78 -13.24 4.43 17.21
N LEU A 79 -12.14 4.97 16.69
CA LEU A 79 -11.12 5.62 17.50
C LEU A 79 -11.34 7.15 17.64
N ARG A 80 -12.39 7.69 17.01
CA ARG A 80 -12.67 9.15 16.96
C ARG A 80 -11.44 9.97 16.54
N ASN A 81 -10.71 9.46 15.57
CA ASN A 81 -9.46 10.04 15.10
C ASN A 81 -9.40 9.98 13.57
N GLY A 82 -9.47 11.15 12.91
CA GLY A 82 -9.46 11.27 11.45
C GLY A 82 -8.18 10.79 10.76
N THR A 83 -7.11 10.52 11.51
CA THR A 83 -5.87 9.96 10.96
C THR A 83 -5.86 8.43 10.89
N ARG A 84 -6.84 7.76 11.48
CA ARG A 84 -6.90 6.29 11.56
C ARG A 84 -7.40 5.64 10.27
N HIS A 85 -6.70 5.96 9.18
CA HIS A 85 -6.89 5.31 7.88
C HIS A 85 -6.20 3.94 7.84
N ALA A 86 -6.63 3.10 6.91
CA ALA A 86 -6.12 1.74 6.77
C ALA A 86 -4.59 1.70 6.67
N GLU A 87 -4.00 2.63 5.92
CA GLU A 87 -2.56 2.73 5.71
C GLU A 87 -1.82 3.01 7.02
N PHE A 88 -2.33 3.94 7.84
CA PHE A 88 -1.72 4.25 9.14
C PHE A 88 -1.82 3.09 10.13
N GLU A 89 -2.95 2.35 10.13
CA GLU A 89 -3.08 1.15 10.96
C GLU A 89 -2.03 0.09 10.59
N ALA A 90 -1.77 -0.10 9.30
CA ALA A 90 -0.73 -1.03 8.84
C ALA A 90 0.69 -0.52 9.13
N ILE A 91 0.96 0.79 8.96
CA ILE A 91 2.25 1.41 9.28
C ILE A 91 2.56 1.27 10.77
N ASP A 92 1.59 1.60 11.63
CA ASP A 92 1.76 1.53 13.09
C ASP A 92 2.03 0.08 13.54
N ALA A 93 1.34 -0.91 12.97
CA ALA A 93 1.58 -2.32 13.26
C ALA A 93 3.03 -2.76 12.91
N ILE A 94 3.57 -2.29 11.78
CA ILE A 94 4.96 -2.57 11.41
C ILE A 94 5.93 -1.86 12.36
N LEU A 95 5.70 -0.60 12.69
CA LEU A 95 6.55 0.16 13.61
C LEU A 95 6.55 -0.47 15.01
N GLU A 96 5.38 -0.88 15.52
CA GLU A 96 5.25 -1.55 16.81
C GLU A 96 6.05 -2.86 16.85
N ALA A 97 5.95 -3.68 15.79
CA ALA A 97 6.72 -4.92 15.66
C ALA A 97 8.23 -4.71 15.65
N HIS A 98 8.70 -3.49 15.33
CA HIS A 98 10.12 -3.14 15.27
C HIS A 98 10.52 -2.10 16.34
N GLY A 99 9.75 -1.99 17.43
CA GLY A 99 10.05 -1.10 18.55
C GLY A 99 10.09 0.39 18.19
N GLY A 100 9.38 0.80 17.13
CA GLY A 100 9.36 2.17 16.61
C GLY A 100 10.54 2.52 15.70
N ASP A 101 11.47 1.60 15.46
CA ASP A 101 12.63 1.84 14.59
C ASP A 101 12.22 1.76 13.10
N ARG A 102 12.13 2.92 12.47
CA ARG A 102 11.80 3.06 11.05
C ARG A 102 12.80 2.36 10.12
N THR A 103 14.08 2.34 10.49
CA THR A 103 15.13 1.70 9.69
C THR A 103 15.00 0.19 9.75
N ALA A 104 14.80 -0.36 10.96
CA ALA A 104 14.57 -1.79 11.16
C ALA A 104 13.27 -2.28 10.50
N ALA A 105 12.25 -1.41 10.41
CA ALA A 105 10.97 -1.69 9.77
C ALA A 105 11.09 -2.00 8.27
N GLY A 106 12.11 -1.48 7.57
CA GLY A 106 12.44 -1.82 6.18
C GLY A 106 11.33 -1.49 5.18
N PHE A 107 10.73 -0.32 5.30
CA PHE A 107 9.63 0.14 4.43
C PHE A 107 10.04 0.27 2.96
N ASP A 108 11.32 0.50 2.68
CA ASP A 108 11.91 0.58 1.35
C ASP A 108 11.79 -0.73 0.54
N ARG A 109 11.54 -1.85 1.21
CA ARG A 109 11.28 -3.15 0.60
C ARG A 109 9.80 -3.52 0.56
N CYS A 110 8.92 -2.64 1.09
CA CYS A 110 7.50 -2.89 1.19
C CYS A 110 6.73 -2.37 -0.02
N ALA A 111 5.73 -3.14 -0.47
CA ALA A 111 4.67 -2.72 -1.37
C ALA A 111 3.35 -2.64 -0.60
N LEU A 112 2.60 -1.56 -0.77
CA LEU A 112 1.25 -1.41 -0.24
C LEU A 112 0.23 -1.78 -1.30
N TYR A 113 -0.73 -2.61 -0.95
CA TYR A 113 -1.95 -2.87 -1.72
C TYR A 113 -3.14 -2.35 -0.93
N VAL A 114 -3.85 -1.39 -1.49
CA VAL A 114 -4.98 -0.71 -0.83
C VAL A 114 -6.19 -0.63 -1.75
N THR A 115 -7.38 -0.78 -1.23
CA THR A 115 -8.61 -0.85 -2.04
C THR A 115 -8.96 0.46 -2.74
N CYS A 116 -8.62 1.61 -2.14
CA CYS A 116 -8.83 2.94 -2.71
C CYS A 116 -7.50 3.71 -2.70
N GLU A 117 -7.29 4.57 -3.71
CA GLU A 117 -6.11 5.43 -3.78
C GLU A 117 -5.87 6.17 -2.46
N PRO A 118 -4.66 6.10 -1.88
CA PRO A 118 -4.32 6.83 -0.67
C PRO A 118 -4.60 8.32 -0.78
N CYS A 119 -5.21 8.90 0.23
CA CYS A 119 -5.39 10.35 0.28
C CYS A 119 -4.03 11.06 0.43
N ILE A 120 -4.00 12.39 0.24
CA ILE A 120 -2.79 13.22 0.32
C ILE A 120 -2.02 12.97 1.64
N MET A 121 -2.73 12.82 2.76
CA MET A 121 -2.12 12.53 4.06
C MET A 121 -1.38 11.18 4.06
N CYS A 122 -2.05 10.12 3.59
CA CYS A 122 -1.47 8.77 3.54
C CYS A 122 -0.34 8.69 2.51
N ALA A 123 -0.54 9.26 1.31
CA ALA A 123 0.49 9.31 0.27
C ALA A 123 1.76 10.01 0.76
N GLY A 124 1.60 11.14 1.49
CA GLY A 124 2.72 11.84 2.12
C GLY A 124 3.47 10.97 3.14
N ALA A 125 2.75 10.25 4.00
CA ALA A 125 3.36 9.34 4.97
C ALA A 125 4.10 8.18 4.29
N LEU A 126 3.48 7.53 3.31
CA LEU A 126 4.09 6.43 2.54
C LEU A 126 5.37 6.87 1.83
N SER A 127 5.36 8.07 1.24
CA SER A 127 6.53 8.67 0.59
C SER A 127 7.66 8.95 1.59
N LEU A 128 7.34 9.57 2.73
CA LEU A 128 8.32 9.88 3.78
C LEU A 128 8.94 8.62 4.41
N LEU A 129 8.18 7.54 4.49
CA LEU A 129 8.65 6.24 4.99
C LEU A 129 9.46 5.48 3.93
N GLY A 130 9.36 5.88 2.66
CA GLY A 130 10.11 5.28 1.57
C GLY A 130 9.54 3.96 1.07
N PHE A 131 8.22 3.79 1.12
CA PHE A 131 7.60 2.60 0.50
C PHE A 131 8.02 2.46 -0.96
N ARG A 132 8.38 1.25 -1.36
CA ARG A 132 8.85 0.96 -2.72
C ARG A 132 7.75 1.19 -3.76
N GLU A 133 6.52 0.82 -3.42
CA GLU A 133 5.42 0.78 -4.36
C GLU A 133 4.07 0.89 -3.65
N VAL A 134 3.11 1.52 -4.33
CA VAL A 134 1.71 1.60 -3.91
C VAL A 134 0.82 1.15 -5.06
N CYS A 135 0.00 0.12 -4.81
CA CYS A 135 -1.01 -0.41 -5.72
C CYS A 135 -2.39 -0.13 -5.13
N PHE A 136 -3.30 0.47 -5.89
CA PHE A 136 -4.65 0.77 -5.42
C PHE A 136 -5.72 0.29 -6.40
N GLY A 137 -6.88 -0.11 -5.86
CA GLY A 137 -7.97 -0.73 -6.63
C GLY A 137 -8.82 0.26 -7.40
N CYS A 138 -9.06 1.46 -6.85
CA CYS A 138 -9.81 2.51 -7.52
C CYS A 138 -9.22 3.89 -7.23
N PRO A 139 -9.42 4.89 -8.13
CA PRO A 139 -8.97 6.26 -7.90
C PRO A 139 -9.75 6.93 -6.77
N ASN A 140 -9.18 8.01 -6.23
CA ASN A 140 -9.81 8.88 -5.26
C ASN A 140 -9.86 10.31 -5.81
N ASP A 141 -10.90 10.61 -6.55
CA ASP A 141 -11.05 11.86 -7.31
C ASP A 141 -11.11 13.14 -6.45
N LYS A 142 -11.29 12.99 -5.12
CA LYS A 142 -11.41 14.12 -4.19
C LYS A 142 -10.16 14.40 -3.39
N PHE A 143 -9.44 13.36 -2.99
CA PHE A 143 -8.35 13.45 -2.03
C PHE A 143 -7.13 12.62 -2.40
N GLY A 144 -7.12 12.01 -3.58
CA GLY A 144 -6.06 11.13 -4.05
C GLY A 144 -4.69 11.82 -4.08
N GLY A 145 -3.69 11.19 -3.51
CA GLY A 145 -2.32 11.71 -3.43
C GLY A 145 -1.33 11.00 -4.35
N ASN A 146 -1.83 10.08 -5.20
CA ASN A 146 -0.99 9.26 -6.08
C ASN A 146 -1.30 9.50 -7.59
N GLY A 147 -1.90 10.63 -7.92
CA GLY A 147 -2.07 11.08 -9.29
C GLY A 147 -3.52 11.33 -9.75
N SER A 148 -4.53 11.15 -8.88
CA SER A 148 -5.92 11.49 -9.21
C SER A 148 -6.22 12.99 -9.10
N ILE A 149 -5.45 13.72 -8.30
CA ILE A 149 -5.50 15.20 -8.19
C ILE A 149 -4.10 15.79 -8.26
#